data_fd349413f912170754b19c992ed950eb
#
_entry.id   fd349413f912170754b19c992ed950eb
#
_cell.length_a   1.000
_cell.length_b   1.000
_cell.length_c   1.000
_cell.angle_alpha   90.00
_cell.angle_beta   90.00
_cell.angle_gamma   90.00
#
_symmetry.space_group_name_H-M   'P 1'
#
loop_
_entity.id
_entity.type
_entity.pdbx_description
1 polymer ?
#
loop_
_entity_poly.entity_id
_entity_poly.type
_entity_poly.pdbx_seq_one_letter_code
_entity_poly.pdbx_strand_id
1 'polypeptide(L)'
;SVSPIVLYSDDLWRVVSFGMLCIVIAKSVKVTGSGWTLKDCPYVLPLDKRPKKELQAPAYAYPNANARLIIDGNTGKIRVGSGDSSNINSDVSAFIVWIAGM
;
A
#
# COMPACT_ATOMS: atom_id res chain seq x y z
N SER A 1 -26.25 5.51 7.87
CA SER A 1 -25.33 4.64 7.15
C SER A 1 -24.06 5.41 6.78
N VAL A 2 -22.98 4.68 6.58
CA VAL A 2 -21.69 5.26 6.22
C VAL A 2 -21.46 5.04 4.74
N SER A 3 -21.21 6.13 4.00
CA SER A 3 -20.88 6.06 2.59
C SER A 3 -19.37 6.03 2.41
N PRO A 4 -18.86 5.32 1.38
CA PRO A 4 -17.43 5.34 1.11
C PRO A 4 -16.98 6.71 0.62
N ILE A 5 -15.79 7.10 1.04
CA ILE A 5 -15.12 8.32 0.58
C ILE A 5 -13.83 7.90 -0.12
N VAL A 6 -13.67 8.30 -1.37
CA VAL A 6 -12.43 8.06 -2.09
C VAL A 6 -11.45 9.16 -1.71
N LEU A 7 -10.41 8.79 -0.97
CA LEU A 7 -9.38 9.73 -0.53
C LEU A 7 -8.37 10.01 -1.64
N TYR A 8 -8.09 8.98 -2.44
CA TYR A 8 -7.17 9.08 -3.58
C TYR A 8 -7.46 7.97 -4.57
N SER A 9 -7.34 8.25 -5.85
CA SER A 9 -7.52 7.23 -6.89
C SER A 9 -6.73 7.62 -8.13
N ASP A 10 -5.97 6.65 -8.65
CA ASP A 10 -5.36 6.73 -9.98
C ASP A 10 -5.41 5.34 -10.61
N ASP A 11 -4.67 5.13 -11.70
CA ASP A 11 -4.69 3.84 -12.40
C ASP A 11 -4.11 2.70 -11.57
N LEU A 12 -3.23 3.00 -10.62
CA LEU A 12 -2.47 1.99 -9.86
C LEU A 12 -2.91 1.89 -8.41
N TRP A 13 -3.49 2.95 -7.85
CA TRP A 13 -3.78 3.03 -6.42
C TRP A 13 -5.20 3.50 -6.16
N ARG A 14 -5.80 2.97 -5.11
CA ARG A 14 -7.07 3.47 -4.61
C ARG A 14 -7.03 3.45 -3.08
N VAL A 15 -7.39 4.58 -2.48
CA VAL A 15 -7.46 4.73 -1.03
C VAL A 15 -8.87 5.20 -0.68
N VAL A 16 -9.56 4.42 0.15
CA VAL A 16 -10.98 4.64 0.45
C VAL A 16 -11.17 4.57 1.96
N SER A 17 -12.09 5.36 2.48
CA SER A 17 -12.52 5.24 3.88
C SER A 17 -14.03 5.05 4.01
N PHE A 18 -14.43 4.28 5.02
CA PHE A 18 -15.80 4.12 5.47
C PHE A 18 -15.78 4.51 6.94
N GLY A 19 -16.02 5.78 7.26
CA GLY A 19 -15.81 6.25 8.62
C GLY A 19 -14.37 6.04 9.05
N MET A 20 -14.16 5.22 10.09
CA MET A 20 -12.80 4.90 10.56
C MET A 20 -12.15 3.73 9.84
N LEU A 21 -12.89 2.99 9.04
CA LEU A 21 -12.34 1.87 8.29
C LEU A 21 -11.65 2.40 7.03
N CYS A 22 -10.39 2.03 6.85
CA CYS A 22 -9.58 2.48 5.72
C CYS A 22 -9.15 1.28 4.87
N ILE A 23 -9.12 1.48 3.56
CA ILE A 23 -8.74 0.44 2.60
C ILE A 23 -7.77 1.04 1.61
N VAL A 24 -6.68 0.34 1.36
CA VAL A 24 -5.75 0.66 0.26
C VAL A 24 -5.73 -0.52 -0.71
N ILE A 25 -5.84 -0.20 -1.98
CA ILE A 25 -5.71 -1.18 -3.06
C ILE A 25 -4.56 -0.73 -3.96
N ALA A 26 -3.61 -1.64 -4.20
CA ALA A 26 -2.54 -1.47 -5.18
C ALA A 26 -2.84 -2.39 -6.35
N LYS A 27 -2.79 -1.85 -7.58
CA LYS A 27 -3.20 -2.56 -8.79
C LYS A 27 -2.03 -2.63 -9.76
N SER A 28 -1.28 -3.72 -9.75
CA SER A 28 -0.16 -3.96 -10.66
C SER A 28 0.86 -2.80 -10.66
N VAL A 29 1.27 -2.41 -9.49
CA VAL A 29 2.28 -1.35 -9.32
C VAL A 29 3.64 -1.93 -9.68
N LYS A 30 4.31 -1.31 -10.66
CA LYS A 30 5.62 -1.81 -11.10
C LYS A 30 6.71 -1.39 -10.12
N VAL A 31 7.49 -2.37 -9.67
CA VAL A 31 8.65 -2.17 -8.80
C VAL A 31 9.87 -2.68 -9.52
N THR A 32 10.85 -1.81 -9.73
CA THR A 32 12.11 -2.14 -10.41
C THR A 32 13.27 -1.71 -9.54
N GLY A 33 14.33 -2.53 -9.52
CA GLY A 33 15.51 -2.20 -8.74
C GLY A 33 16.40 -3.40 -8.49
N SER A 34 17.27 -3.26 -7.53
CA SER A 34 18.20 -4.29 -7.10
C SER A 34 18.00 -4.56 -5.63
N GLY A 35 17.79 -5.83 -5.26
CA GLY A 35 17.44 -6.20 -3.90
C GLY A 35 16.04 -5.76 -3.50
N TRP A 36 15.79 -5.60 -2.21
CA TRP A 36 14.48 -5.14 -1.70
C TRP A 36 14.26 -3.68 -2.11
N THR A 37 13.21 -3.43 -2.87
CA THR A 37 12.92 -2.12 -3.44
C THR A 37 11.50 -1.72 -3.10
N LEU A 38 11.32 -0.44 -2.74
CA LEU A 38 10.02 0.13 -2.37
C LEU A 38 9.53 1.10 -3.45
N LYS A 39 8.22 1.12 -3.65
CA LYS A 39 7.56 2.09 -4.52
C LYS A 39 6.44 2.76 -3.74
N ASP A 40 6.53 4.09 -3.60
CA ASP A 40 5.56 4.87 -2.84
C ASP A 40 4.31 5.17 -3.66
N CYS A 41 3.15 5.13 -3.00
CA CYS A 41 1.94 5.74 -3.51
C CYS A 41 2.10 7.27 -3.50
N PRO A 42 1.59 7.98 -4.51
CA PRO A 42 1.66 9.45 -4.49
C PRO A 42 0.89 10.10 -3.34
N TYR A 43 -0.10 9.40 -2.78
CA TYR A 43 -0.93 9.92 -1.70
C TYR A 43 -0.33 9.57 -0.34
N VAL A 44 -0.36 10.51 0.58
CA VAL A 44 0.07 10.33 1.97
C VAL A 44 -1.15 10.46 2.87
N LEU A 45 -1.35 9.49 3.75
CA LEU A 45 -2.50 9.49 4.66
C LEU A 45 -2.43 10.66 5.62
N PRO A 46 -3.54 11.40 5.83
CA PRO A 46 -3.61 12.39 6.88
C PRO A 46 -3.54 11.71 8.25
N LEU A 47 -3.17 12.47 9.27
CA LEU A 47 -2.88 11.95 10.59
C LEU A 47 -4.05 11.15 11.17
N ASP A 48 -5.28 11.59 10.96
CA ASP A 48 -6.47 10.94 11.50
C ASP A 48 -6.88 9.66 10.79
N LYS A 49 -6.18 9.28 9.71
CA LYS A 49 -6.46 8.04 8.96
C LYS A 49 -5.37 6.99 9.13
N ARG A 50 -4.29 7.30 9.81
CA ARG A 50 -3.14 6.40 9.95
C ARG A 50 -3.39 5.31 10.98
N PRO A 51 -2.78 4.12 10.80
CA PRO A 51 -2.69 3.16 11.90
C PRO A 51 -1.69 3.66 12.94
N LYS A 52 -1.79 3.17 14.17
CA LYS A 52 -0.83 3.55 15.23
C LYS A 52 0.60 3.09 14.94
N LYS A 53 0.72 1.91 14.34
CA LYS A 53 2.01 1.31 14.02
C LYS A 53 2.04 0.92 12.56
N GLU A 54 3.22 0.64 12.05
CA GLU A 54 3.35 0.13 10.69
C GLU A 54 2.54 -1.15 10.51
N LEU A 55 1.79 -1.19 9.41
CA LEU A 55 1.06 -2.40 9.00
C LEU A 55 1.69 -2.95 7.74
N GLN A 56 1.75 -4.27 7.65
CA GLN A 56 2.21 -4.96 6.46
C GLN A 56 1.21 -6.03 6.07
N ALA A 57 0.97 -6.16 4.77
CA ALA A 57 0.13 -7.20 4.23
C ALA A 57 0.90 -7.94 3.12
N PRO A 58 0.66 -9.25 2.97
CA PRO A 58 1.24 -9.96 1.84
C PRO A 58 0.68 -9.40 0.53
N ALA A 59 1.49 -9.46 -0.52
CA ALA A 59 1.10 -8.98 -1.83
C ALA A 59 1.40 -10.06 -2.88
N TYR A 60 0.64 -10.01 -3.97
CA TYR A 60 0.93 -10.81 -5.14
C TYR A 60 1.88 -10.04 -6.03
N ALA A 61 2.96 -10.67 -6.47
CA ALA A 61 3.92 -10.07 -7.38
C ALA A 61 4.26 -11.05 -8.51
N TYR A 62 4.38 -10.53 -9.71
CA TYR A 62 4.71 -11.33 -10.87
C TYR A 62 5.75 -10.58 -11.72
N PRO A 63 6.80 -11.26 -12.14
CA PRO A 63 7.16 -12.67 -11.93
C PRO A 63 7.85 -12.95 -10.60
N ASN A 64 8.18 -11.95 -9.81
CA ASN A 64 8.95 -12.11 -8.58
C ASN A 64 7.98 -12.11 -7.40
N ALA A 65 7.88 -13.23 -6.68
CA ALA A 65 6.79 -13.49 -5.76
C ALA A 65 6.94 -12.87 -4.37
N ASN A 66 8.10 -12.33 -4.01
CA ASN A 66 8.30 -11.77 -2.67
C ASN A 66 7.90 -10.29 -2.65
N ALA A 67 6.73 -10.00 -2.09
CA ALA A 67 6.21 -8.63 -2.08
C ALA A 67 5.30 -8.38 -0.88
N ARG A 68 5.19 -7.10 -0.50
CA ARG A 68 4.34 -6.63 0.59
C ARG A 68 3.75 -5.27 0.29
N LEU A 69 2.60 -5.00 0.92
CA LEU A 69 2.02 -3.67 1.02
C LEU A 69 2.29 -3.15 2.43
N ILE A 70 2.79 -1.93 2.54
CA ILE A 70 3.26 -1.36 3.81
C ILE A 70 2.58 -0.02 4.04
N ILE A 71 1.98 0.17 5.21
CA ILE A 71 1.41 1.44 5.65
C ILE A 71 2.23 1.93 6.84
N ASP A 72 2.86 3.08 6.70
CA ASP A 72 3.66 3.67 7.77
C ASP A 72 2.77 4.55 8.65
N GLY A 73 2.63 4.17 9.91
CA GLY A 73 1.80 4.92 10.85
C GLY A 73 2.37 6.27 11.25
N ASN A 74 3.68 6.45 11.16
CA ASN A 74 4.32 7.72 11.56
C ASN A 74 4.24 8.76 10.46
N THR A 75 4.47 8.38 9.22
CA THR A 75 4.53 9.31 8.09
C THR A 75 3.26 9.32 7.26
N GLY A 76 2.46 8.27 7.34
CA GLY A 76 1.29 8.09 6.48
C GLY A 76 1.63 7.60 5.09
N LYS A 77 2.87 7.25 4.83
CA LYS A 77 3.26 6.74 3.50
C LYS A 77 2.67 5.37 3.25
N ILE A 78 2.24 5.17 2.02
CA ILE A 78 1.69 3.91 1.51
C ILE A 78 2.66 3.43 0.44
N ARG A 79 3.15 2.19 0.57
CA ARG A 79 4.14 1.70 -0.37
C ARG A 79 3.99 0.21 -0.60
N VAL A 80 4.44 -0.24 -1.77
CA VAL A 80 4.65 -1.66 -2.02
C VAL A 80 6.14 -1.92 -2.06
N GLY A 81 6.54 -3.09 -1.59
CA GLY A 81 7.91 -3.54 -1.65
C GLY A 81 7.99 -4.88 -2.35
N SER A 82 9.05 -5.10 -3.08
CA SER A 82 9.30 -6.36 -3.75
C SER A 82 10.79 -6.63 -3.87
N GLY A 83 11.14 -7.90 -3.88
CA GLY A 83 12.48 -8.33 -4.22
C GLY A 83 13.13 -9.20 -3.17
N ASP A 84 14.01 -10.06 -3.65
CA ASP A 84 14.83 -10.94 -2.82
C ASP A 84 16.20 -11.18 -3.42
N SER A 85 16.45 -10.73 -4.64
CA SER A 85 17.68 -11.01 -5.37
C SER A 85 18.11 -9.80 -6.18
N SER A 86 18.96 -10.00 -7.16
CA SER A 86 19.72 -8.91 -7.79
C SER A 86 18.90 -8.00 -8.68
N ASN A 87 17.91 -8.52 -9.40
CA ASN A 87 17.13 -7.72 -10.36
C ASN A 87 15.64 -7.88 -10.09
N ILE A 88 14.98 -6.77 -9.81
CA ILE A 88 13.55 -6.75 -9.53
C ILE A 88 12.85 -6.03 -10.67
N ASN A 89 11.84 -6.67 -11.23
CA ASN A 89 10.93 -6.10 -12.22
C ASN A 89 9.61 -6.82 -12.04
N SER A 90 8.83 -6.35 -11.07
CA SER A 90 7.62 -7.03 -10.65
C SER A 90 6.42 -6.10 -10.72
N ASP A 91 5.26 -6.66 -11.08
CA ASP A 91 3.99 -5.97 -10.95
C ASP A 91 3.34 -6.45 -9.64
N VAL A 92 3.11 -5.54 -8.72
CA VAL A 92 2.67 -5.85 -7.36
C VAL A 92 1.22 -5.44 -7.17
N SER A 93 0.39 -6.39 -6.73
CA SER A 93 -1.01 -6.15 -6.43
C SER A 93 -1.31 -6.60 -5.01
N ALA A 94 -2.05 -5.77 -4.27
CA ALA A 94 -2.37 -6.06 -2.87
C ALA A 94 -3.54 -5.22 -2.40
N PHE A 95 -4.09 -5.57 -1.25
CA PHE A 95 -4.96 -4.67 -0.53
C PHE A 95 -4.74 -4.85 0.97
N ILE A 96 -5.09 -3.82 1.73
CA ILE A 96 -5.03 -3.85 3.18
C ILE A 96 -6.19 -3.04 3.75
N VAL A 97 -6.71 -3.50 4.88
CA VAL A 97 -7.81 -2.85 5.60
C VAL A 97 -7.37 -2.62 7.03
N TRP A 98 -7.63 -1.44 7.57
CA TRP A 98 -7.34 -1.15 8.97
C TRP A 98 -8.37 -0.17 9.53
N ILE A 99 -8.38 -0.05 10.85
CA ILE A 99 -9.20 0.95 11.53
C ILE A 99 -8.28 2.12 11.92
N ALA A 100 -8.66 3.35 11.52
CA ALA A 100 -7.87 4.54 11.79
C ALA A 100 -7.58 4.67 13.30
N GLY A 101 -6.32 4.93 13.63
CA GLY A 101 -5.88 5.11 15.02
C GLY A 101 -5.66 3.83 15.81
N MET A 102 -5.74 2.69 15.15
CA MET A 102 -5.56 1.41 15.85
C MET A 102 -4.38 0.61 15.34
#